data_15e2a9fb135daa624749e692723be16f
#
_entry.id   15e2a9fb135daa624749e692723be16f
#
_cell.length_a   1.000
_cell.length_b   1.000
_cell.length_c   1.000
_cell.angle_alpha   90.00
_cell.angle_beta   90.00
_cell.angle_gamma   90.00
#
_symmetry.space_group_name_H-M   'P 1'
#
loop_
_entity.id
_entity.type
_entity.pdbx_description
1 polymer ?
#
loop_
_entity_poly.entity_id
_entity_poly.type
_entity_poly.pdbx_seq_one_letter_code
_entity_poly.pdbx_strand_id
1 'polypeptide(L)'
;MENSVSILITLEGKKEEIKSLHAKTKAWASKKCLNIPSVEILDVNPISEEKRLEERQYSFEIYYQTDKKEHSKMWEEILKKKTPSVRMYYLKEEGNKNSYSYETNDKERRYYPYDYTICCYLPTHPDKAEEIGGNGVVEYLTEEELRENLTEAFGYLPLPMLIQKAKSLPEKEDEYVEIQEIEKV
;
A
#
# COMPACT_ATOMS: atom_id res chain seq x y z
N MET A 1 0.69 -16.19 -15.13
CA MET A 1 0.80 -16.06 -13.66
C MET A 1 -0.58 -15.69 -13.09
N GLU A 2 -1.50 -16.65 -13.11
CA GLU A 2 -2.92 -16.35 -12.82
C GLU A 2 -3.31 -16.34 -11.32
N ASN A 3 -2.37 -16.52 -10.41
CA ASN A 3 -2.65 -16.63 -8.96
C ASN A 3 -1.66 -15.86 -8.08
N SER A 4 -0.98 -14.84 -8.60
CA SER A 4 -0.07 -14.03 -7.79
C SER A 4 -0.83 -13.00 -6.97
N VAL A 5 -0.36 -12.80 -5.75
CA VAL A 5 -0.86 -11.80 -4.81
C VAL A 5 0.31 -10.92 -4.42
N SER A 6 0.14 -9.62 -4.55
CA SER A 6 1.10 -8.64 -4.06
C SER A 6 0.65 -8.15 -2.68
N ILE A 7 1.58 -8.05 -1.75
CA ILE A 7 1.30 -7.71 -0.35
C ILE A 7 2.24 -6.60 0.09
N LEU A 8 1.65 -5.55 0.63
CA LEU A 8 2.35 -4.50 1.36
C LEU A 8 2.02 -4.64 2.85
N ILE A 9 2.98 -5.09 3.65
CA ILE A 9 2.83 -5.18 5.11
C ILE A 9 3.40 -3.92 5.73
N THR A 10 2.63 -3.26 6.59
CA THR A 10 3.08 -2.16 7.42
C THR A 10 3.17 -2.60 8.87
N LEU A 11 4.28 -2.29 9.51
CA LEU A 11 4.59 -2.57 10.92
C LEU A 11 4.86 -1.25 11.64
N GLU A 12 4.11 -0.97 12.69
CA GLU A 12 4.11 0.31 13.38
C GLU A 12 4.21 0.13 14.89
N GLY A 13 5.00 0.95 15.57
CA GLY A 13 5.17 0.87 17.01
C GLY A 13 6.23 1.82 17.57
N LYS A 14 6.72 1.49 18.77
CA LYS A 14 7.78 2.26 19.44
C LYS A 14 9.13 2.08 18.73
N LYS A 15 9.97 3.10 18.79
CA LYS A 15 11.27 3.19 18.10
C LYS A 15 12.14 1.94 18.25
N GLU A 16 12.35 1.48 19.47
CA GLU A 16 13.27 0.37 19.73
C GLU A 16 12.71 -0.98 19.27
N GLU A 17 11.39 -1.16 19.38
CA GLU A 17 10.71 -2.35 18.89
C GLU A 17 10.75 -2.42 17.36
N ILE A 18 10.47 -1.32 16.69
CA ILE A 18 10.50 -1.22 15.22
C ILE A 18 11.92 -1.40 14.70
N LYS A 19 12.94 -0.78 15.32
CA LYS A 19 14.34 -1.00 14.93
C LYS A 19 14.78 -2.46 15.06
N SER A 20 14.41 -3.09 16.19
CA SER A 20 14.72 -4.51 16.43
C SER A 20 14.04 -5.41 15.41
N LEU A 21 12.75 -5.17 15.13
CA LEU A 21 11.97 -5.95 14.18
C LEU A 21 12.46 -5.74 12.75
N HIS A 22 12.75 -4.51 12.36
CA HIS A 22 13.33 -4.18 11.06
C HIS A 22 14.65 -4.90 10.80
N ALA A 23 15.58 -4.87 11.78
CA ALA A 23 16.86 -5.57 11.67
C ALA A 23 16.68 -7.09 11.51
N LYS A 24 15.76 -7.70 12.29
CA LYS A 24 15.43 -9.13 12.17
C LYS A 24 14.82 -9.47 10.80
N THR A 25 13.93 -8.60 10.30
CA THR A 25 13.28 -8.81 9.01
C THR A 25 14.27 -8.68 7.86
N LYS A 26 15.14 -7.67 7.89
CA LYS A 26 16.23 -7.52 6.91
C LYS A 26 17.18 -8.71 6.90
N ALA A 27 17.61 -9.17 8.07
CA ALA A 27 18.50 -10.33 8.19
C ALA A 27 17.83 -11.61 7.68
N TRP A 28 16.54 -11.77 7.91
CA TRP A 28 15.76 -12.88 7.42
C TRP A 28 15.58 -12.82 5.90
N ALA A 29 15.23 -11.68 5.34
CA ALA A 29 15.08 -11.46 3.90
C ALA A 29 16.41 -11.71 3.14
N SER A 30 17.54 -11.21 3.66
CA SER A 30 18.85 -11.33 3.01
C SER A 30 19.39 -12.76 2.97
N LYS A 31 19.00 -13.61 3.90
CA LYS A 31 19.50 -14.99 3.99
C LYS A 31 18.83 -15.96 3.00
N LYS A 32 17.87 -15.53 2.21
CA LYS A 32 17.00 -16.42 1.40
C LYS A 32 16.47 -17.63 2.20
N CYS A 33 16.44 -17.51 3.52
CA CYS A 33 15.97 -18.54 4.45
C CYS A 33 14.44 -18.62 4.50
N LEU A 34 13.80 -18.32 3.40
CA LEU A 34 12.38 -18.55 3.22
C LEU A 34 12.21 -20.04 2.90
N ASN A 35 11.84 -20.83 3.90
CA ASN A 35 11.35 -22.18 3.67
C ASN A 35 9.97 -22.19 2.98
N ILE A 36 9.67 -21.12 2.26
CA ILE A 36 8.39 -20.90 1.54
C ILE A 36 8.76 -20.71 0.07
N PRO A 37 8.65 -21.77 -0.77
CA PRO A 37 9.25 -21.81 -2.10
C PRO A 37 8.73 -20.74 -3.08
N SER A 38 7.54 -20.24 -2.88
CA SER A 38 6.87 -19.29 -3.81
C SER A 38 6.82 -17.87 -3.31
N VAL A 39 7.53 -17.55 -2.23
CA VAL A 39 7.57 -16.19 -1.68
C VAL A 39 8.85 -15.48 -2.08
N GLU A 40 8.71 -14.34 -2.71
CA GLU A 40 9.78 -13.41 -3.02
C GLU A 40 9.60 -12.14 -2.18
N ILE A 41 10.59 -11.80 -1.33
CA ILE A 41 10.61 -10.50 -0.69
C ILE A 41 11.28 -9.55 -1.68
N LEU A 42 10.50 -8.61 -2.17
CA LEU A 42 10.95 -7.63 -3.14
C LEU A 42 11.66 -6.47 -2.46
N ASP A 43 11.15 -6.02 -1.32
CA ASP A 43 11.80 -4.95 -0.56
C ASP A 43 11.43 -4.95 0.93
N VAL A 44 12.35 -4.41 1.74
CA VAL A 44 12.12 -4.03 3.15
C VAL A 44 12.52 -2.57 3.28
N ASN A 45 11.53 -1.70 3.32
CA ASN A 45 11.72 -0.26 3.29
C ASN A 45 12.48 0.26 4.52
N PRO A 46 13.16 1.40 4.42
CA PRO A 46 13.73 2.10 5.57
C PRO A 46 12.67 2.42 6.63
N ILE A 47 13.11 2.57 7.87
CA ILE A 47 12.22 3.01 8.94
C ILE A 47 11.85 4.47 8.70
N SER A 48 10.55 4.75 8.69
CA SER A 48 9.98 6.10 8.70
C SER A 48 9.58 6.52 10.10
N GLU A 49 9.61 7.83 10.34
CA GLU A 49 9.20 8.46 11.59
C GLU A 49 8.09 9.47 11.30
N GLU A 50 6.92 9.25 11.87
CA GLU A 50 5.81 10.19 11.79
C GLU A 50 5.51 10.78 13.17
N LYS A 51 5.27 12.08 13.21
CA LYS A 51 4.77 12.75 14.40
C LYS A 51 3.24 12.80 14.32
N ARG A 52 2.59 11.93 15.10
CA ARG A 52 1.13 11.93 15.23
C ARG A 52 0.76 12.45 16.61
N LEU A 53 -0.01 13.53 16.66
CA LEU A 53 -0.38 14.20 17.89
C LEU A 53 0.86 14.59 18.71
N GLU A 54 1.02 14.05 19.93
CA GLU A 54 2.17 14.31 20.79
C GLU A 54 3.20 13.16 20.82
N GLU A 55 2.89 12.03 20.20
CA GLU A 55 3.76 10.84 20.17
C GLU A 55 4.42 10.68 18.79
N ARG A 56 5.73 10.33 18.81
CA ARG A 56 6.43 9.90 17.61
C ARG A 56 6.17 8.42 17.37
N GLN A 57 5.64 8.11 16.21
CA GLN A 57 5.46 6.73 15.78
C GLN A 57 6.50 6.36 14.72
N TYR A 58 6.93 5.12 14.77
CA TYR A 58 7.92 4.57 13.83
C TYR A 58 7.28 3.42 13.08
N SER A 59 7.53 3.37 11.78
CA SER A 59 7.00 2.31 10.93
C SER A 59 8.02 1.87 9.90
N PHE A 60 7.85 0.69 9.35
CA PHE A 60 8.48 0.29 8.10
C PHE A 60 7.54 -0.66 7.36
N GLU A 61 7.79 -0.78 6.06
CA GLU A 61 6.99 -1.59 5.17
C GLU A 61 7.81 -2.73 4.58
N ILE A 62 7.13 -3.83 4.29
CA ILE A 62 7.66 -4.99 3.60
C ILE A 62 6.77 -5.23 2.39
N TYR A 63 7.35 -5.15 1.21
CA TYR A 63 6.67 -5.52 -0.02
C TYR A 63 7.15 -6.90 -0.49
N TYR A 64 6.21 -7.79 -0.79
CA TYR A 64 6.51 -9.08 -1.37
C TYR A 64 5.40 -9.56 -2.30
N GLN A 65 5.76 -10.48 -3.18
CA GLN A 65 4.83 -11.16 -4.06
C GLN A 65 4.85 -12.67 -3.79
N THR A 66 3.70 -13.30 -3.79
CA THR A 66 3.56 -14.74 -3.52
C THR A 66 2.39 -15.31 -4.28
N ASP A 67 2.29 -16.65 -4.33
CA ASP A 67 1.03 -17.27 -4.69
C ASP A 67 0.00 -17.22 -3.55
N LYS A 68 -1.26 -17.35 -3.91
CA LYS A 68 -2.38 -17.23 -2.95
C LYS A 68 -2.33 -18.26 -1.80
N LYS A 69 -1.65 -19.40 -1.98
CA LYS A 69 -1.58 -20.46 -0.98
C LYS A 69 -0.50 -20.20 0.08
N GLU A 70 0.56 -19.51 -0.30
CA GLU A 70 1.71 -19.25 0.57
C GLU A 70 1.57 -17.95 1.36
N HIS A 71 0.61 -17.10 0.99
CA HIS A 71 0.39 -15.83 1.65
C HIS A 71 0.18 -15.96 3.18
N SER A 72 -0.67 -16.86 3.62
CA SER A 72 -0.95 -17.08 5.05
C SER A 72 0.29 -17.50 5.84
N LYS A 73 1.16 -18.31 5.26
CA LYS A 73 2.42 -18.74 5.90
C LYS A 73 3.37 -17.57 6.11
N MET A 74 3.50 -16.71 5.12
CA MET A 74 4.34 -15.52 5.21
C MET A 74 3.87 -14.59 6.32
N TRP A 75 2.57 -14.34 6.39
CA TRP A 75 1.93 -13.56 7.42
C TRP A 75 2.18 -14.12 8.83
N GLU A 76 2.01 -15.42 9.02
CA GLU A 76 2.29 -16.10 10.28
C GLU A 76 3.76 -15.99 10.70
N GLU A 77 4.70 -16.12 9.78
CA GLU A 77 6.14 -15.99 10.08
C GLU A 77 6.52 -14.58 10.54
N ILE A 78 5.90 -13.55 9.99
CA ILE A 78 6.10 -12.17 10.43
C ILE A 78 5.45 -11.95 11.79
N LEU A 79 4.24 -12.47 12.01
CA LEU A 79 3.53 -12.40 13.29
C LEU A 79 4.35 -13.00 14.43
N LYS A 80 5.03 -14.12 14.21
CA LYS A 80 5.89 -14.75 15.22
C LYS A 80 7.09 -13.90 15.63
N LYS A 81 7.50 -12.95 14.80
CA LYS A 81 8.67 -12.09 15.05
C LYS A 81 8.33 -10.81 15.78
N LYS A 82 7.08 -10.35 15.68
CA LYS A 82 6.68 -9.10 16.29
C LYS A 82 6.34 -9.26 17.77
N THR A 83 6.49 -8.18 18.53
CA THR A 83 5.95 -8.08 19.88
C THR A 83 4.45 -7.73 19.84
N PRO A 84 3.68 -8.04 20.89
CA PRO A 84 2.24 -7.70 20.93
C PRO A 84 1.93 -6.21 20.77
N SER A 85 2.87 -5.33 21.20
CA SER A 85 2.75 -3.88 21.11
C SER A 85 2.94 -3.32 19.68
N VAL A 86 3.57 -4.08 18.79
CA VAL A 86 3.73 -3.68 17.38
C VAL A 86 2.45 -3.97 16.63
N ARG A 87 1.90 -2.93 16.04
CA ARG A 87 0.73 -3.04 15.16
C ARG A 87 1.17 -3.52 13.78
N MET A 88 0.39 -4.39 13.19
CA MET A 88 0.65 -4.92 11.86
C MET A 88 -0.65 -4.98 11.06
N TYR A 89 -0.60 -4.48 9.86
CA TYR A 89 -1.67 -4.58 8.87
C TYR A 89 -1.03 -4.80 7.50
N TYR A 90 -1.78 -5.35 6.58
CA TYR A 90 -1.32 -5.50 5.22
C TYR A 90 -2.39 -5.10 4.21
N LEU A 91 -1.93 -4.52 3.14
CA LEU A 91 -2.69 -4.24 1.95
C LEU A 91 -2.43 -5.36 0.95
N LYS A 92 -3.49 -5.98 0.51
CA LYS A 92 -3.46 -7.10 -0.43
C LYS A 92 -3.99 -6.64 -1.77
N GLU A 93 -3.24 -6.92 -2.82
CA GLU A 93 -3.64 -6.78 -4.20
C GLU A 93 -3.82 -8.15 -4.83
N GLU A 94 -5.01 -8.46 -5.33
CA GLU A 94 -5.29 -9.65 -6.12
C GLU A 94 -5.29 -9.30 -7.61
N GLY A 95 -4.22 -9.62 -8.32
CA GLY A 95 -4.00 -9.25 -9.71
C GLY A 95 -5.11 -9.65 -10.70
N ASN A 96 -5.84 -10.74 -10.40
CA ASN A 96 -6.94 -11.20 -11.24
C ASN A 96 -8.23 -10.37 -11.09
N LYS A 97 -8.32 -9.53 -10.06
CA LYS A 97 -9.54 -8.79 -9.73
C LYS A 97 -9.34 -7.30 -9.73
N ASN A 98 -8.08 -6.82 -9.85
CA ASN A 98 -7.70 -5.43 -9.59
C ASN A 98 -8.35 -4.91 -8.30
N SER A 99 -8.33 -5.73 -7.25
CA SER A 99 -8.96 -5.40 -5.98
C SER A 99 -7.92 -5.25 -4.89
N TYR A 100 -8.11 -4.23 -4.07
CA TYR A 100 -7.25 -3.91 -2.94
C TYR A 100 -8.06 -4.05 -1.67
N SER A 101 -7.51 -4.75 -0.68
CA SER A 101 -8.15 -4.90 0.61
C SER A 101 -7.15 -4.81 1.75
N TYR A 102 -7.57 -4.18 2.86
CA TYR A 102 -6.83 -4.18 4.10
C TYR A 102 -7.29 -5.32 4.99
N GLU A 103 -6.32 -6.04 5.55
CA GLU A 103 -6.54 -6.98 6.63
C GLU A 103 -5.60 -6.65 7.79
N THR A 104 -6.06 -6.85 9.01
CA THR A 104 -5.26 -6.63 10.22
C THR A 104 -5.46 -7.77 11.20
N ASN A 105 -4.43 -8.07 11.98
CA ASN A 105 -4.53 -8.98 13.11
C ASN A 105 -4.96 -8.27 14.42
N ASP A 106 -5.14 -6.96 14.38
CA ASP A 106 -5.55 -6.14 15.51
C ASP A 106 -7.03 -5.77 15.37
N LYS A 107 -7.90 -6.51 16.08
CA LYS A 107 -9.36 -6.33 16.04
C LYS A 107 -9.83 -4.98 16.62
N GLU A 108 -9.00 -4.32 17.41
CA GLU A 108 -9.32 -3.03 18.01
C GLU A 108 -8.91 -1.86 17.12
N ARG A 109 -8.10 -2.12 16.10
CA ARG A 109 -7.57 -1.10 15.22
C ARG A 109 -8.58 -0.71 14.15
N ARG A 110 -8.90 0.59 14.11
CA ARG A 110 -9.78 1.20 13.09
C ARG A 110 -9.05 2.14 12.13
N TYR A 111 -7.74 2.21 12.23
CA TYR A 111 -6.93 3.10 11.40
C TYR A 111 -6.30 2.33 10.24
N TYR A 112 -6.56 2.81 9.05
CA TYR A 112 -5.93 2.37 7.81
C TYR A 112 -5.16 3.55 7.23
N PRO A 113 -3.89 3.36 6.80
CA PRO A 113 -3.06 4.48 6.36
C PRO A 113 -3.51 5.09 5.04
N TYR A 114 -4.18 4.30 4.20
CA TYR A 114 -4.62 4.73 2.88
C TYR A 114 -6.08 4.39 2.66
N ASP A 115 -6.76 5.17 1.84
CA ASP A 115 -8.17 5.01 1.51
C ASP A 115 -8.37 4.66 0.04
N TYR A 116 -7.44 5.09 -0.83
CA TYR A 116 -7.54 4.94 -2.29
C TYR A 116 -6.23 4.47 -2.89
N THR A 117 -6.34 3.82 -4.04
CA THR A 117 -5.24 3.65 -4.99
C THR A 117 -5.49 4.50 -6.22
N ILE A 118 -4.42 5.02 -6.81
CA ILE A 118 -4.47 5.70 -8.10
C ILE A 118 -3.37 5.16 -9.00
N CYS A 119 -3.70 4.97 -10.27
CA CYS A 119 -2.75 4.69 -11.34
C CYS A 119 -3.25 5.34 -12.62
N CYS A 120 -2.39 6.03 -13.34
CA CYS A 120 -2.78 6.65 -14.59
C CYS A 120 -1.67 6.55 -15.63
N TYR A 121 -2.06 6.56 -16.89
CA TYR A 121 -1.17 6.75 -18.04
C TYR A 121 -1.89 7.64 -19.05
N LEU A 122 -1.44 8.88 -19.17
CA LEU A 122 -2.09 9.94 -19.96
C LEU A 122 -1.07 10.70 -20.81
N PRO A 123 -0.48 10.07 -21.85
CA PRO A 123 0.49 10.73 -22.71
C PRO A 123 -0.08 11.94 -23.47
N THR A 124 -1.38 12.04 -23.67
CA THR A 124 -2.03 13.22 -24.25
C THR A 124 -2.23 14.37 -23.26
N HIS A 125 -2.20 14.08 -21.96
CA HIS A 125 -2.36 15.05 -20.87
C HIS A 125 -1.27 14.87 -19.80
N PRO A 126 0.05 15.04 -20.13
CA PRO A 126 1.13 14.74 -19.21
C PRO A 126 1.09 15.61 -17.93
N ASP A 127 0.72 16.88 -18.06
CA ASP A 127 0.60 17.78 -16.92
C ASP A 127 -0.50 17.31 -15.95
N LYS A 128 -1.63 16.83 -16.48
CA LYS A 128 -2.71 16.27 -15.68
C LYS A 128 -2.32 14.94 -15.02
N ALA A 129 -1.58 14.10 -15.71
CA ALA A 129 -1.06 12.86 -15.11
C ALA A 129 -0.15 13.15 -13.92
N GLU A 130 0.68 14.19 -13.99
CA GLU A 130 1.54 14.63 -12.89
C GLU A 130 0.72 15.20 -11.72
N GLU A 131 -0.28 16.04 -11.99
CA GLU A 131 -1.14 16.65 -10.97
C GLU A 131 -1.97 15.60 -10.21
N ILE A 132 -2.54 14.63 -10.89
CA ILE A 132 -3.41 13.62 -10.24
C ILE A 132 -2.66 12.47 -9.60
N GLY A 133 -1.39 12.23 -9.98
CA GLY A 133 -0.54 11.17 -9.43
C GLY A 133 -0.67 9.83 -10.13
N GLY A 134 0.13 8.86 -9.69
CA GLY A 134 0.09 7.49 -10.19
C GLY A 134 0.58 7.30 -11.64
N ASN A 135 1.44 8.18 -12.14
CA ASN A 135 1.91 8.17 -13.53
C ASN A 135 2.67 6.87 -13.90
N GLY A 136 1.93 5.88 -14.37
CA GLY A 136 2.42 4.55 -14.74
C GLY A 136 2.75 3.61 -13.57
N VAL A 137 2.56 4.06 -12.33
CA VAL A 137 2.72 3.27 -11.11
C VAL A 137 1.48 3.42 -10.21
N VAL A 138 1.23 2.42 -9.38
CA VAL A 138 0.16 2.50 -8.39
C VAL A 138 0.67 3.30 -7.20
N GLU A 139 -0.05 4.35 -6.84
CA GLU A 139 0.15 5.12 -5.61
C GLU A 139 -0.98 4.86 -4.62
N TYR A 140 -0.65 4.91 -3.34
CA TYR A 140 -1.60 4.72 -2.24
C TYR A 140 -1.80 6.06 -1.53
N LEU A 141 -3.04 6.53 -1.46
CA LEU A 141 -3.38 7.86 -0.97
C LEU A 141 -4.46 7.79 0.12
N THR A 142 -4.38 8.70 1.07
CA THR A 142 -5.52 9.03 1.93
C THR A 142 -6.60 9.75 1.12
N GLU A 143 -7.83 9.81 1.64
CA GLU A 143 -8.89 10.60 0.99
C GLU A 143 -8.48 12.08 0.85
N GLU A 144 -7.77 12.62 1.84
CA GLU A 144 -7.32 14.02 1.85
C GLU A 144 -6.30 14.27 0.73
N GLU A 145 -5.27 13.44 0.61
CA GLU A 145 -4.26 13.52 -0.46
C GLU A 145 -4.89 13.38 -1.86
N LEU A 146 -5.78 12.40 -2.04
CA LEU A 146 -6.50 12.25 -3.31
C LEU A 146 -7.33 13.50 -3.64
N ARG A 147 -8.02 14.06 -2.64
CA ARG A 147 -8.82 15.26 -2.79
C ARG A 147 -7.95 16.47 -3.16
N GLU A 148 -6.79 16.63 -2.52
CA GLU A 148 -5.83 17.68 -2.82
C GLU A 148 -5.34 17.60 -4.26
N ASN A 149 -4.84 16.43 -4.68
CA ASN A 149 -4.34 16.19 -6.04
C ASN A 149 -5.42 16.49 -7.10
N LEU A 150 -6.64 15.97 -6.90
CA LEU A 150 -7.72 16.18 -7.86
C LEU A 150 -8.25 17.61 -7.83
N THR A 151 -8.19 18.31 -6.70
CA THR A 151 -8.58 19.72 -6.61
C THR A 151 -7.57 20.62 -7.33
N GLU A 152 -6.29 20.32 -7.26
CA GLU A 152 -5.25 21.01 -8.03
C GLU A 152 -5.52 20.89 -9.53
N ALA A 153 -5.84 19.66 -9.99
CA ALA A 153 -6.10 19.37 -11.38
C ALA A 153 -7.41 19.99 -11.93
N PHE A 154 -8.48 20.03 -11.13
CA PHE A 154 -9.85 20.30 -11.62
C PHE A 154 -10.60 21.41 -10.89
N GLY A 155 -10.01 22.03 -9.86
CA GLY A 155 -10.68 23.01 -9.00
C GLY A 155 -11.55 22.36 -7.92
N TYR A 156 -12.20 23.20 -7.11
CA TYR A 156 -13.00 22.77 -5.96
C TYR A 156 -14.34 22.15 -6.39
N LEU A 157 -14.45 20.85 -6.24
CA LEU A 157 -15.64 20.05 -6.51
C LEU A 157 -15.78 18.95 -5.44
N PRO A 158 -16.98 18.36 -5.24
CA PRO A 158 -17.13 17.14 -4.44
C PRO A 158 -16.27 15.99 -4.97
N LEU A 159 -15.67 15.20 -4.06
CA LEU A 159 -14.74 14.11 -4.42
C LEU A 159 -15.30 13.15 -5.49
N PRO A 160 -16.57 12.70 -5.44
CA PRO A 160 -17.10 11.83 -6.50
C PRO A 160 -17.08 12.48 -7.89
N MET A 161 -17.28 13.79 -7.97
CA MET A 161 -17.21 14.53 -9.24
C MET A 161 -15.78 14.70 -9.72
N LEU A 162 -14.83 14.93 -8.81
CA LEU A 162 -13.40 14.98 -9.11
C LEU A 162 -12.91 13.64 -9.69
N ILE A 163 -13.26 12.52 -9.03
CA ILE A 163 -12.95 11.17 -9.50
C ILE A 163 -13.55 10.91 -10.89
N GLN A 164 -14.80 11.31 -11.11
CA GLN A 164 -15.45 11.16 -12.41
C GLN A 164 -14.73 11.96 -13.50
N LYS A 165 -14.32 13.20 -13.21
CA LYS A 165 -13.55 14.02 -14.14
C LYS A 165 -12.21 13.40 -14.48
N ALA A 166 -11.46 12.91 -13.49
CA ALA A 166 -10.18 12.23 -13.72
C ALA A 166 -10.37 11.00 -14.61
N LYS A 167 -11.35 10.16 -14.33
CA LYS A 167 -11.67 8.97 -15.14
C LYS A 167 -12.16 9.28 -16.56
N SER A 168 -12.54 10.51 -16.85
CA SER A 168 -12.95 10.97 -18.18
C SER A 168 -11.83 11.59 -19.02
N LEU A 169 -10.61 11.68 -18.49
CA LEU A 169 -9.47 12.25 -19.21
C LEU A 169 -8.93 11.38 -20.35
N PRO A 170 -8.91 10.03 -20.28
CA PRO A 170 -8.41 9.21 -21.36
C PRO A 170 -9.11 9.52 -22.69
N GLU A 171 -8.33 9.84 -23.73
CA GLU A 171 -8.81 10.12 -25.08
C GLU A 171 -8.48 9.00 -26.06
N LYS A 172 -7.52 8.13 -25.71
CA LYS A 172 -7.04 7.02 -26.53
C LYS A 172 -7.24 5.69 -25.82
N GLU A 173 -7.25 4.60 -26.56
CA GLU A 173 -7.43 3.24 -26.04
C GLU A 173 -6.32 2.77 -25.09
N ASP A 174 -5.11 3.32 -25.24
CA ASP A 174 -3.96 3.01 -24.41
C ASP A 174 -3.82 3.91 -23.19
N GLU A 175 -4.67 4.94 -23.08
CA GLU A 175 -4.73 5.82 -21.91
C GLU A 175 -5.70 5.31 -20.88
N TYR A 176 -5.34 5.50 -19.60
CA TYR A 176 -6.23 5.13 -18.50
C TYR A 176 -6.02 5.99 -17.26
N VAL A 177 -7.08 6.09 -16.46
CA VAL A 177 -7.06 6.58 -15.08
C VAL A 177 -7.87 5.59 -14.24
N GLU A 178 -7.19 4.92 -13.34
CA GLU A 178 -7.79 4.00 -12.36
C GLU A 178 -7.69 4.62 -10.97
N ILE A 179 -8.82 4.83 -10.34
CA ILE A 179 -8.95 5.28 -8.94
C ILE A 179 -9.89 4.30 -8.26
N GLN A 180 -9.41 3.63 -7.24
CA GLN A 180 -10.17 2.62 -6.52
C GLN A 180 -10.13 2.90 -5.02
N GLU A 181 -11.28 2.77 -4.36
CA GLU A 181 -11.36 2.76 -2.91
C GLU A 181 -10.83 1.43 -2.38
N ILE A 182 -10.03 1.47 -1.31
CA ILE A 182 -9.48 0.28 -0.68
C ILE A 182 -10.53 -0.31 0.25
N GLU A 183 -10.89 -1.56 0.04
CA GLU A 183 -11.82 -2.27 0.91
C GLU A 183 -11.19 -2.46 2.30
N LYS A 184 -11.92 -2.07 3.34
CA LYS A 184 -11.52 -2.19 4.74
C LYS A 184 -12.29 -3.33 5.39
N VAL A 185 -11.62 -4.47 5.53
CA VAL A 185 -12.20 -5.71 6.08
C VAL A 185 -12.00 -5.81 7.59
#